data_7291ea85a9efd421e14e242f6a7675eb
#
_entry.id   7291ea85a9efd421e14e242f6a7675eb
#
_cell.length_a   1.000
_cell.length_b   1.000
_cell.length_c   1.000
_cell.angle_alpha   90.00
_cell.angle_beta   90.00
_cell.angle_gamma   90.00
#
_symmetry.space_group_name_H-M   'P 1'
#
loop_
_entity.id
_entity.type
_entity.pdbx_description
1 polymer ?
#
loop_
_entity_poly.entity_id
_entity_poly.type
_entity_poly.pdbx_seq_one_letter_code
_entity_poly.pdbx_strand_id
1 'polypeptide(L)'
;MIGNRLLNTFGVCLLVIVLPWLNSCKTITSFVHDGRVVAKIGNHKLYASDLNAYIPDSASPEDSTRLALQYINSWASDMAFIDVAEKELSKSEKNVDKELEDYRRSLLKYRYEQKYVNQRLDTAVTDAQIEKYYEAHIETFKLSLPIAKARFLSISSDSPNLEIIKKKMKSDKPEDQMEADSVASYSAFRYTDFGGKWIDLVRLSREFGTDYGTVFSMLKDGVVEIPDDNGNLNIAYIGSLKKAGETGPVEYYRERIKDIILSTRKQALLNGLERDLIENARNLENFIIY
;
A
#
# COMPACT_ATOMS: atom_id res chain seq x y z
N MET A 1 6.23 -94.17 3.79
CA MET A 1 5.43 -93.21 4.50
C MET A 1 6.24 -91.91 4.63
N ILE A 2 6.39 -91.12 3.56
CA ILE A 2 6.89 -89.75 3.56
C ILE A 2 6.28 -89.10 2.31
N GLY A 3 5.25 -88.38 2.48
CA GLY A 3 4.63 -87.61 1.41
C GLY A 3 3.48 -86.78 1.98
N ASN A 4 3.48 -85.49 1.82
CA ASN A 4 2.48 -84.48 2.16
C ASN A 4 2.89 -83.44 3.24
N ARG A 5 3.98 -82.74 3.01
CA ARG A 5 4.20 -81.48 3.74
C ARG A 5 4.78 -80.32 2.88
N LEU A 6 4.71 -80.36 1.56
CA LEU A 6 5.31 -79.33 0.69
C LEU A 6 4.33 -78.55 -0.17
N LEU A 7 2.99 -78.68 0.05
CA LEU A 7 1.99 -78.02 -0.81
C LEU A 7 1.26 -76.85 -0.14
N ASN A 8 1.56 -76.53 1.14
CA ASN A 8 0.80 -75.48 1.86
C ASN A 8 1.61 -74.18 2.10
N THR A 9 2.83 -74.08 1.63
CA THR A 9 3.69 -72.88 1.82
C THR A 9 3.71 -71.95 0.61
N PHE A 10 3.22 -72.39 -0.57
CA PHE A 10 3.18 -71.58 -1.79
C PHE A 10 1.89 -70.75 -1.96
N GLY A 11 0.82 -71.11 -1.22
CA GLY A 11 -0.49 -70.41 -1.33
C GLY A 11 -0.60 -69.13 -0.49
N VAL A 12 0.27 -68.93 0.53
CA VAL A 12 0.16 -67.80 1.45
C VAL A 12 1.03 -66.60 1.03
N CYS A 13 2.09 -66.83 0.22
CA CYS A 13 2.93 -65.72 -0.26
C CYS A 13 2.33 -64.93 -1.45
N LEU A 14 1.28 -65.44 -2.15
CA LEU A 14 0.72 -64.76 -3.30
C LEU A 14 -0.39 -63.73 -2.91
N LEU A 15 -0.88 -63.77 -1.67
CA LEU A 15 -1.98 -62.91 -1.20
C LEU A 15 -1.47 -61.60 -0.51
N VAL A 16 -0.17 -61.43 -0.27
CA VAL A 16 0.38 -60.29 0.43
C VAL A 16 0.94 -59.21 -0.52
N ILE A 17 1.07 -59.50 -1.82
CA ILE A 17 1.68 -58.56 -2.81
C ILE A 17 0.65 -57.65 -3.48
N VAL A 18 -0.66 -57.82 -3.30
CA VAL A 18 -1.70 -57.02 -3.99
C VAL A 18 -2.24 -55.82 -3.14
N LEU A 19 -1.84 -55.69 -1.88
CA LEU A 19 -2.41 -54.69 -0.97
C LEU A 19 -1.70 -53.30 -0.85
N PRO A 20 -0.58 -53.00 -1.49
CA PRO A 20 -0.04 -51.64 -1.38
C PRO A 20 -0.47 -50.67 -2.50
N TRP A 21 -1.34 -51.07 -3.44
CA TRP A 21 -1.66 -50.21 -4.59
C TRP A 21 -2.98 -49.43 -4.46
N LEU A 22 -3.62 -49.45 -3.30
CA LEU A 22 -4.85 -48.68 -3.05
C LEU A 22 -4.71 -47.43 -2.21
N ASN A 23 -3.46 -47.00 -1.94
CA ASN A 23 -3.22 -45.74 -1.22
C ASN A 23 -2.81 -44.55 -2.14
N SER A 24 -3.20 -44.55 -3.40
CA SER A 24 -3.01 -43.43 -4.32
C SER A 24 -4.31 -42.63 -4.54
N CYS A 25 -4.99 -42.30 -3.46
CA CYS A 25 -6.06 -41.29 -3.45
C CYS A 25 -5.78 -40.24 -2.36
N LYS A 26 -4.63 -39.61 -2.43
CA LYS A 26 -4.36 -38.38 -1.66
C LYS A 26 -4.04 -37.27 -2.63
N THR A 27 -5.05 -36.71 -3.31
CA THR A 27 -4.90 -35.35 -3.92
C THR A 27 -6.23 -34.80 -4.48
N ILE A 28 -7.37 -35.10 -3.88
CA ILE A 28 -8.64 -34.41 -4.27
C ILE A 28 -9.34 -33.86 -3.01
N THR A 29 -8.60 -33.47 -2.00
CA THR A 29 -9.19 -32.86 -0.79
C THR A 29 -9.03 -31.35 -0.71
N SER A 30 -8.54 -30.69 -1.75
CA SER A 30 -8.40 -29.23 -1.75
C SER A 30 -9.58 -28.45 -2.37
N PHE A 31 -10.66 -29.14 -2.71
CA PHE A 31 -11.91 -28.55 -3.22
C PHE A 31 -13.16 -29.01 -2.47
N VAL A 32 -13.03 -29.45 -1.24
CA VAL A 32 -14.22 -29.64 -0.39
C VAL A 32 -14.61 -28.24 0.12
N HIS A 33 -15.45 -27.54 -0.65
CA HIS A 33 -16.19 -26.40 -0.13
C HIS A 33 -16.98 -26.86 1.10
N ASP A 34 -16.96 -26.06 2.15
CA ASP A 34 -17.81 -26.28 3.32
C ASP A 34 -19.25 -26.35 2.82
N GLY A 35 -19.81 -27.56 2.76
CA GLY A 35 -20.89 -28.04 1.89
C GLY A 35 -22.23 -27.30 1.91
N ARG A 36 -22.34 -26.12 2.54
CA ARG A 36 -23.56 -25.32 2.57
C ARG A 36 -23.64 -24.37 1.38
N VAL A 37 -24.55 -24.63 0.46
CA VAL A 37 -24.89 -23.72 -0.65
C VAL A 37 -25.67 -22.52 -0.12
N VAL A 38 -25.20 -21.30 -0.38
CA VAL A 38 -25.82 -20.04 0.04
C VAL A 38 -26.58 -19.35 -1.09
N ALA A 39 -26.18 -19.59 -2.35
CA ALA A 39 -26.89 -19.11 -3.54
C ALA A 39 -26.70 -20.08 -4.71
N LYS A 40 -27.64 -20.04 -5.65
CA LYS A 40 -27.59 -20.82 -6.89
C LYS A 40 -28.16 -20.01 -8.05
N ILE A 41 -27.49 -20.07 -9.22
CA ILE A 41 -27.99 -19.57 -10.49
C ILE A 41 -27.64 -20.58 -11.58
N GLY A 42 -28.62 -21.02 -12.38
CA GLY A 42 -28.39 -22.09 -13.36
C GLY A 42 -27.79 -23.33 -12.68
N ASN A 43 -26.64 -23.78 -13.17
CA ASN A 43 -25.88 -24.90 -12.62
C ASN A 43 -24.79 -24.46 -11.61
N HIS A 44 -24.56 -23.17 -11.47
CA HIS A 44 -23.53 -22.61 -10.56
C HIS A 44 -24.05 -22.55 -9.13
N LYS A 45 -23.20 -22.89 -8.19
CA LYS A 45 -23.48 -22.86 -6.75
C LYS A 45 -22.43 -22.02 -6.05
N LEU A 46 -22.87 -21.10 -5.19
CA LEU A 46 -22.02 -20.35 -4.28
C LEU A 46 -22.06 -21.03 -2.92
N TYR A 47 -20.91 -21.24 -2.31
CA TYR A 47 -20.80 -21.91 -1.03
C TYR A 47 -20.52 -20.90 0.10
N ALA A 48 -20.87 -21.30 1.33
CA ALA A 48 -20.65 -20.48 2.52
C ALA A 48 -19.16 -20.13 2.73
N SER A 49 -18.26 -21.04 2.38
CA SER A 49 -16.81 -20.79 2.44
C SER A 49 -16.37 -19.60 1.61
N ASP A 50 -16.92 -19.48 0.39
CA ASP A 50 -16.56 -18.39 -0.54
C ASP A 50 -17.08 -17.05 -0.03
N LEU A 51 -18.29 -17.05 0.55
CA LEU A 51 -18.90 -15.88 1.15
C LEU A 51 -18.15 -15.40 2.41
N ASN A 52 -17.79 -16.35 3.28
CA ASN A 52 -17.07 -16.05 4.52
C ASN A 52 -15.67 -15.49 4.25
N ALA A 53 -15.00 -15.94 3.17
CA ALA A 53 -13.70 -15.40 2.77
C ALA A 53 -13.76 -13.92 2.33
N TYR A 54 -14.94 -13.44 1.92
CA TYR A 54 -15.15 -12.06 1.50
C TYR A 54 -15.55 -11.13 2.65
N ILE A 55 -16.25 -11.63 3.67
CA ILE A 55 -16.76 -10.84 4.79
C ILE A 55 -15.69 -10.77 5.87
N PRO A 56 -15.24 -9.56 6.29
CA PRO A 56 -14.29 -9.42 7.39
C PRO A 56 -14.88 -9.92 8.72
N ASP A 57 -14.10 -10.62 9.52
CA ASP A 57 -14.50 -11.12 10.87
C ASP A 57 -14.93 -9.97 11.82
N SER A 58 -14.44 -8.76 11.58
CA SER A 58 -14.75 -7.55 12.37
C SER A 58 -16.04 -6.84 11.96
N ALA A 59 -16.74 -7.32 10.93
CA ALA A 59 -17.96 -6.67 10.43
C ALA A 59 -19.11 -6.82 11.41
N SER A 60 -19.92 -5.75 11.57
CA SER A 60 -21.17 -5.82 12.33
C SER A 60 -22.16 -6.79 11.69
N PRO A 61 -23.15 -7.34 12.42
CA PRO A 61 -24.16 -8.23 11.84
C PRO A 61 -24.93 -7.60 10.66
N GLU A 62 -25.18 -6.30 10.72
CA GLU A 62 -25.85 -5.54 9.66
C GLU A 62 -24.95 -5.39 8.44
N ASP A 63 -23.69 -5.01 8.65
CA ASP A 63 -22.70 -4.92 7.58
C ASP A 63 -22.40 -6.27 6.96
N SER A 64 -22.29 -7.32 7.74
CA SER A 64 -22.10 -8.68 7.25
C SER A 64 -23.23 -9.10 6.33
N THR A 65 -24.49 -8.82 6.70
CA THR A 65 -25.66 -9.11 5.87
C THR A 65 -25.64 -8.32 4.56
N ARG A 66 -25.34 -7.01 4.65
CA ARG A 66 -25.25 -6.13 3.47
C ARG A 66 -24.13 -6.58 2.51
N LEU A 67 -22.93 -6.87 3.04
CA LEU A 67 -21.80 -7.37 2.24
C LEU A 67 -22.10 -8.73 1.62
N ALA A 68 -22.77 -9.63 2.36
CA ALA A 68 -23.21 -10.93 1.85
C ALA A 68 -24.14 -10.80 0.65
N LEU A 69 -25.18 -9.97 0.76
CA LEU A 69 -26.13 -9.72 -0.32
C LEU A 69 -25.45 -9.07 -1.52
N GLN A 70 -24.56 -8.11 -1.29
CA GLN A 70 -23.79 -7.47 -2.36
C GLN A 70 -22.91 -8.48 -3.11
N TYR A 71 -22.19 -9.33 -2.39
CA TYR A 71 -21.35 -10.38 -2.98
C TYR A 71 -22.18 -11.40 -3.76
N ILE A 72 -23.30 -11.90 -3.17
CA ILE A 72 -24.21 -12.85 -3.83
C ILE A 72 -24.74 -12.27 -5.15
N ASN A 73 -25.17 -11.01 -5.15
CA ASN A 73 -25.69 -10.37 -6.36
C ASN A 73 -24.61 -10.17 -7.43
N SER A 74 -23.40 -9.76 -7.04
CA SER A 74 -22.26 -9.65 -7.96
C SER A 74 -21.91 -11.01 -8.55
N TRP A 75 -21.77 -12.05 -7.72
CA TRP A 75 -21.48 -13.41 -8.15
C TRP A 75 -22.57 -13.95 -9.10
N ALA A 76 -23.84 -13.72 -8.77
CA ALA A 76 -24.94 -14.17 -9.63
C ALA A 76 -24.94 -13.48 -11.01
N SER A 77 -24.60 -12.17 -11.03
CA SER A 77 -24.43 -11.43 -12.28
C SER A 77 -23.29 -11.99 -13.12
N ASP A 78 -22.12 -12.24 -12.49
CA ASP A 78 -20.96 -12.81 -13.18
C ASP A 78 -21.28 -14.19 -13.77
N MET A 79 -21.97 -15.06 -13.03
CA MET A 79 -22.36 -16.39 -13.51
C MET A 79 -23.36 -16.31 -14.67
N ALA A 80 -24.30 -15.35 -14.62
CA ALA A 80 -25.23 -15.11 -15.72
C ALA A 80 -24.50 -14.65 -17.00
N PHE A 81 -23.50 -13.78 -16.87
CA PHE A 81 -22.65 -13.37 -18.00
C PHE A 81 -21.86 -14.53 -18.57
N ILE A 82 -21.29 -15.38 -17.72
CA ILE A 82 -20.52 -16.55 -18.15
C ILE A 82 -21.43 -17.54 -18.89
N ASP A 83 -22.64 -17.80 -18.40
CA ASP A 83 -23.60 -18.69 -19.09
C ASP A 83 -23.97 -18.16 -20.49
N VAL A 84 -24.07 -16.85 -20.66
CA VAL A 84 -24.30 -16.22 -21.97
C VAL A 84 -23.06 -16.33 -22.85
N ALA A 85 -21.90 -15.97 -22.30
CA ALA A 85 -20.63 -16.06 -23.03
C ALA A 85 -20.34 -17.49 -23.54
N GLU A 86 -20.62 -18.49 -22.69
CA GLU A 86 -20.47 -19.91 -23.08
C GLU A 86 -21.41 -20.35 -24.23
N LYS A 87 -22.51 -19.66 -24.41
CA LYS A 87 -23.46 -19.94 -25.52
C LYS A 87 -23.12 -19.16 -26.78
N GLU A 88 -22.75 -17.89 -26.63
CA GLU A 88 -22.62 -16.96 -27.74
C GLU A 88 -21.21 -16.98 -28.38
N LEU A 89 -20.16 -17.22 -27.60
CA LEU A 89 -18.80 -17.23 -28.11
C LEU A 89 -18.48 -18.52 -28.86
N SER A 90 -17.75 -18.39 -29.95
CA SER A 90 -17.18 -19.51 -30.70
C SER A 90 -16.08 -20.23 -29.91
N LYS A 91 -15.70 -21.43 -30.38
CA LYS A 91 -14.61 -22.19 -29.74
C LYS A 91 -13.27 -21.42 -29.71
N SER A 92 -12.99 -20.66 -30.77
CA SER A 92 -11.77 -19.85 -30.85
C SER A 92 -11.78 -18.67 -29.89
N GLU A 93 -12.93 -18.03 -29.69
CA GLU A 93 -13.08 -16.91 -28.74
C GLU A 93 -13.03 -17.35 -27.28
N LYS A 94 -13.43 -18.59 -27.00
CA LYS A 94 -13.35 -19.20 -25.65
C LYS A 94 -11.96 -19.73 -25.34
N ASN A 95 -11.10 -19.91 -26.35
CA ASN A 95 -9.75 -20.40 -26.11
C ASN A 95 -8.87 -19.27 -25.58
N VAL A 96 -8.70 -19.24 -24.28
CA VAL A 96 -7.87 -18.29 -23.53
C VAL A 96 -6.60 -18.93 -22.96
N ASP A 97 -6.21 -20.10 -23.46
CA ASP A 97 -5.07 -20.86 -22.92
C ASP A 97 -3.76 -20.09 -23.00
N LYS A 98 -3.56 -19.34 -24.12
CA LYS A 98 -2.39 -18.51 -24.32
C LYS A 98 -2.34 -17.35 -23.30
N GLU A 99 -3.45 -16.66 -23.11
CA GLU A 99 -3.59 -15.55 -22.18
C GLU A 99 -3.36 -16.02 -20.75
N LEU A 100 -3.89 -17.17 -20.37
CA LEU A 100 -3.68 -17.77 -19.05
C LEU A 100 -2.21 -18.17 -18.84
N GLU A 101 -1.55 -18.75 -19.85
CA GLU A 101 -0.13 -19.10 -19.74
C GLU A 101 0.76 -17.85 -19.68
N ASP A 102 0.48 -16.83 -20.48
CA ASP A 102 1.19 -15.55 -20.43
C ASP A 102 1.00 -14.86 -19.08
N TYR A 103 -0.21 -14.87 -18.54
CA TYR A 103 -0.48 -14.36 -17.18
C TYR A 103 0.26 -15.16 -16.10
N ARG A 104 0.24 -16.48 -16.18
CA ARG A 104 0.97 -17.36 -15.27
C ARG A 104 2.46 -17.06 -15.26
N ARG A 105 3.08 -16.93 -16.45
CA ARG A 105 4.50 -16.56 -16.58
C ARG A 105 4.80 -15.20 -15.96
N SER A 106 3.98 -14.20 -16.24
CA SER A 106 4.10 -12.86 -15.69
C SER A 106 4.03 -12.87 -14.17
N LEU A 107 3.09 -13.63 -13.60
CA LEU A 107 2.93 -13.76 -12.16
C LEU A 107 4.12 -14.48 -11.50
N LEU A 108 4.64 -15.53 -12.13
CA LEU A 108 5.83 -16.24 -11.63
C LEU A 108 7.08 -15.36 -11.68
N LYS A 109 7.28 -14.61 -12.79
CA LYS A 109 8.36 -13.62 -12.92
C LYS A 109 8.26 -12.59 -11.81
N TYR A 110 7.10 -11.95 -11.64
CA TYR A 110 6.86 -10.95 -10.60
C TYR A 110 7.12 -11.48 -9.19
N ARG A 111 6.61 -12.66 -8.85
CA ARG A 111 6.83 -13.28 -7.53
C ARG A 111 8.30 -13.57 -7.27
N TYR A 112 9.03 -14.02 -8.28
CA TYR A 112 10.45 -14.27 -8.14
C TYR A 112 11.25 -12.99 -7.98
N GLU A 113 10.95 -11.94 -8.76
CA GLU A 113 11.53 -10.61 -8.64
C GLU A 113 11.30 -10.04 -7.23
N GLN A 114 10.07 -10.11 -6.71
CA GLN A 114 9.76 -9.66 -5.34
C GLN A 114 10.58 -10.43 -4.29
N LYS A 115 10.65 -11.76 -4.41
CA LYS A 115 11.46 -12.58 -3.51
C LYS A 115 12.93 -12.20 -3.56
N TYR A 116 13.47 -12.00 -4.76
CA TYR A 116 14.87 -11.63 -4.99
C TYR A 116 15.19 -10.26 -4.39
N VAL A 117 14.33 -9.28 -4.64
CA VAL A 117 14.44 -7.92 -4.08
C VAL A 117 14.38 -7.95 -2.56
N ASN A 118 13.38 -8.61 -1.97
CA ASN A 118 13.22 -8.67 -0.52
C ASN A 118 14.42 -9.30 0.19
N GLN A 119 15.14 -10.19 -0.47
CA GLN A 119 16.32 -10.85 0.10
C GLN A 119 17.61 -10.05 -0.06
N ARG A 120 17.72 -9.16 -1.03
CA ARG A 120 18.99 -8.55 -1.46
C ARG A 120 19.01 -7.04 -1.46
N LEU A 121 17.84 -6.37 -1.44
CA LEU A 121 17.80 -4.92 -1.46
C LEU A 121 18.31 -4.37 -0.13
N ASP A 122 19.41 -3.60 -0.20
CA ASP A 122 19.84 -2.78 0.92
C ASP A 122 18.90 -1.57 1.05
N THR A 123 18.09 -1.59 2.11
CA THR A 123 17.12 -0.54 2.43
C THR A 123 17.70 0.58 3.31
N ALA A 124 18.93 0.42 3.80
CA ALA A 124 19.58 1.45 4.58
C ALA A 124 20.06 2.59 3.66
N VAL A 125 19.50 3.78 3.86
CA VAL A 125 19.91 5.01 3.17
C VAL A 125 20.42 5.99 4.22
N THR A 126 21.69 6.35 4.12
CA THR A 126 22.33 7.28 5.06
C THR A 126 22.05 8.74 4.68
N ASP A 127 22.16 9.64 5.66
CA ASP A 127 22.03 11.08 5.43
C ASP A 127 23.06 11.58 4.41
N ALA A 128 24.30 11.09 4.48
CA ALA A 128 25.33 11.42 3.50
C ALA A 128 24.97 11.03 2.05
N GLN A 129 24.23 9.92 1.86
CA GLN A 129 23.74 9.52 0.54
C GLN A 129 22.62 10.44 0.06
N ILE A 130 21.75 10.89 0.96
CA ILE A 130 20.68 11.84 0.66
C ILE A 130 21.27 13.17 0.25
N GLU A 131 22.21 13.72 1.04
CA GLU A 131 22.91 14.97 0.74
C GLU A 131 23.62 14.91 -0.61
N LYS A 132 24.42 13.87 -0.83
CA LYS A 132 25.12 13.67 -2.11
C LYS A 132 24.18 13.62 -3.30
N TYR A 133 23.03 12.94 -3.16
CA TYR A 133 22.02 12.88 -4.22
C TYR A 133 21.41 14.25 -4.47
N TYR A 134 21.05 14.96 -3.40
CA TYR A 134 20.47 16.30 -3.46
C TYR A 134 21.40 17.28 -4.16
N GLU A 135 22.68 17.33 -3.76
CA GLU A 135 23.69 18.21 -4.37
C GLU A 135 23.88 17.92 -5.87
N ALA A 136 23.97 16.65 -6.23
CA ALA A 136 24.13 16.23 -7.63
C ALA A 136 22.93 16.57 -8.51
N HIS A 137 21.74 16.79 -7.94
CA HIS A 137 20.50 17.00 -8.69
C HIS A 137 19.76 18.29 -8.25
N ILE A 138 20.46 19.26 -7.69
CA ILE A 138 19.88 20.43 -7.02
C ILE A 138 18.86 21.19 -7.89
N GLU A 139 19.09 21.26 -9.19
CA GLU A 139 18.19 21.95 -10.14
C GLU A 139 16.82 21.25 -10.29
N THR A 140 16.73 19.98 -9.92
CA THR A 140 15.46 19.21 -9.97
C THR A 140 14.60 19.43 -8.72
N PHE A 141 15.17 20.04 -7.66
CA PHE A 141 14.49 20.26 -6.39
C PHE A 141 13.96 21.69 -6.24
N LYS A 142 13.47 22.27 -7.36
CA LYS A 142 12.73 23.51 -7.33
C LYS A 142 11.30 23.32 -6.84
N LEU A 143 10.87 24.23 -6.01
CA LEU A 143 9.54 24.20 -5.41
C LEU A 143 8.47 24.55 -6.45
N SER A 144 7.48 23.69 -6.62
CA SER A 144 6.29 23.99 -7.43
C SER A 144 5.29 24.88 -6.68
N LEU A 145 5.28 24.80 -5.35
CA LEU A 145 4.43 25.57 -4.45
C LEU A 145 5.27 26.14 -3.30
N PRO A 146 4.85 27.25 -2.68
CA PRO A 146 5.51 27.74 -1.49
C PRO A 146 5.46 26.74 -0.35
N ILE A 147 6.55 26.66 0.43
CA ILE A 147 6.65 25.85 1.64
C ILE A 147 6.98 26.71 2.84
N ALA A 148 6.51 26.29 4.01
CA ALA A 148 6.73 27.01 5.25
C ALA A 148 7.04 26.08 6.41
N LYS A 149 7.77 26.61 7.42
CA LYS A 149 7.78 26.08 8.78
C LYS A 149 6.79 26.87 9.58
N ALA A 150 5.74 26.23 10.08
CA ALA A 150 4.60 26.93 10.67
C ALA A 150 4.09 26.25 11.95
N ARG A 151 3.34 27.04 12.73
CA ARG A 151 2.45 26.58 13.80
C ARG A 151 1.08 27.17 13.54
N PHE A 152 0.04 26.40 13.78
CA PHE A 152 -1.34 26.82 13.59
C PHE A 152 -2.12 26.66 14.89
N LEU A 153 -3.01 27.62 15.16
CA LEU A 153 -4.00 27.50 16.23
C LEU A 153 -5.33 28.11 15.82
N SER A 154 -6.40 27.55 16.37
CA SER A 154 -7.77 28.09 16.31
C SER A 154 -8.23 28.36 17.73
N ILE A 155 -8.50 29.61 18.07
CA ILE A 155 -8.80 30.06 19.44
C ILE A 155 -9.98 31.04 19.41
N SER A 156 -10.79 31.09 20.49
CA SER A 156 -11.83 32.12 20.62
C SER A 156 -11.21 33.51 20.55
N SER A 157 -11.86 34.41 19.78
CA SER A 157 -11.44 35.82 19.71
C SER A 157 -11.51 36.54 21.07
N ASP A 158 -12.35 36.03 21.99
CA ASP A 158 -12.51 36.56 23.35
C ASP A 158 -11.60 35.87 24.38
N SER A 159 -10.72 34.99 23.95
CA SER A 159 -9.84 34.24 24.88
C SER A 159 -8.89 35.18 25.61
N PRO A 160 -8.81 35.14 26.95
CA PRO A 160 -7.86 35.96 27.72
C PRO A 160 -6.39 35.63 27.40
N ASN A 161 -6.12 34.47 26.82
CA ASN A 161 -4.79 34.01 26.48
C ASN A 161 -4.36 34.41 25.05
N LEU A 162 -5.25 34.98 24.24
CA LEU A 162 -4.97 35.29 22.84
C LEU A 162 -3.75 36.22 22.68
N GLU A 163 -3.71 37.33 23.43
CA GLU A 163 -2.66 38.32 23.29
C GLU A 163 -1.29 37.81 23.80
N ILE A 164 -1.29 37.00 24.85
CA ILE A 164 -0.04 36.39 25.33
C ILE A 164 0.52 35.37 24.33
N ILE A 165 -0.35 34.58 23.73
CA ILE A 165 0.02 33.62 22.67
C ILE A 165 0.56 34.40 21.45
N LYS A 166 -0.15 35.41 20.96
CA LYS A 166 0.26 36.21 19.82
C LYS A 166 1.64 36.84 20.01
N LYS A 167 1.90 37.38 21.19
CA LYS A 167 3.20 38.02 21.54
C LYS A 167 4.33 36.98 21.58
N LYS A 168 4.10 35.83 22.23
CA LYS A 168 5.13 34.82 22.47
C LYS A 168 5.43 33.97 21.21
N MET A 169 4.42 33.69 20.39
CA MET A 169 4.62 32.98 19.12
C MET A 169 5.48 33.76 18.12
N LYS A 170 5.54 35.08 18.22
CA LYS A 170 6.41 35.95 17.40
C LYS A 170 7.86 36.03 17.91
N SER A 171 8.14 35.53 19.10
CA SER A 171 9.45 35.57 19.71
C SER A 171 10.37 34.52 19.12
N ASP A 172 11.62 34.89 18.88
CA ASP A 172 12.68 33.95 18.46
C ASP A 172 13.27 33.16 19.63
N LYS A 173 12.85 33.48 20.88
CA LYS A 173 13.35 32.80 22.08
C LYS A 173 12.66 31.46 22.28
N PRO A 174 13.42 30.36 22.42
CA PRO A 174 12.82 29.02 22.63
C PRO A 174 11.89 28.94 23.84
N GLU A 175 12.23 29.66 24.93
CA GLU A 175 11.42 29.68 26.16
C GLU A 175 10.02 30.28 25.91
N ASP A 176 9.97 31.41 25.16
CA ASP A 176 8.70 32.04 24.79
C ASP A 176 7.85 31.16 23.89
N GLN A 177 8.50 30.47 22.97
CA GLN A 177 7.80 29.51 22.08
C GLN A 177 7.24 28.32 22.85
N MET A 178 8.02 27.73 23.77
CA MET A 178 7.56 26.65 24.64
C MET A 178 6.38 27.06 25.53
N GLU A 179 6.42 28.28 26.07
CA GLU A 179 5.31 28.80 26.87
C GLU A 179 4.07 29.04 26.01
N ALA A 180 4.23 29.61 24.82
CA ALA A 180 3.12 29.78 23.88
C ALA A 180 2.50 28.43 23.48
N ASP A 181 3.33 27.41 23.17
CA ASP A 181 2.88 26.05 22.85
C ASP A 181 2.08 25.44 24.01
N SER A 182 2.59 25.61 25.25
CA SER A 182 1.91 25.16 26.46
C SER A 182 0.56 25.85 26.64
N VAL A 183 0.51 27.19 26.54
CA VAL A 183 -0.74 27.95 26.69
C VAL A 183 -1.71 27.61 25.56
N ALA A 184 -1.26 27.50 24.32
CA ALA A 184 -2.10 27.15 23.17
C ALA A 184 -2.71 25.75 23.31
N SER A 185 -1.97 24.78 23.87
CA SER A 185 -2.44 23.39 24.00
C SER A 185 -3.69 23.24 24.87
N TYR A 186 -3.95 24.11 25.84
CA TYR A 186 -5.13 24.08 26.69
C TYR A 186 -6.13 25.21 26.43
N SER A 187 -5.76 26.23 25.68
CA SER A 187 -6.62 27.39 25.41
C SER A 187 -7.23 27.39 24.02
N ALA A 188 -6.59 26.73 23.05
CA ALA A 188 -7.05 26.68 21.68
C ALA A 188 -8.02 25.50 21.47
N PHE A 189 -9.00 25.66 20.60
CA PHE A 189 -9.85 24.56 20.11
C PHE A 189 -9.03 23.58 19.24
N ARG A 190 -8.07 24.11 18.50
CA ARG A 190 -7.14 23.31 17.70
C ARG A 190 -5.77 23.98 17.73
N TYR A 191 -4.77 23.15 17.99
CA TYR A 191 -3.38 23.54 17.92
C TYR A 191 -2.58 22.51 17.14
N THR A 192 -1.85 22.94 16.12
CA THR A 192 -1.01 22.09 15.29
C THR A 192 0.38 22.68 15.21
N ASP A 193 1.34 22.08 15.91
CA ASP A 193 2.75 22.30 15.68
C ASP A 193 3.25 21.30 14.64
N PHE A 194 3.75 21.79 13.51
CA PHE A 194 4.34 20.96 12.48
C PHE A 194 5.77 20.50 12.80
N GLY A 195 6.22 20.68 14.05
CA GLY A 195 7.51 20.21 14.58
C GLY A 195 8.71 20.81 13.85
N GLY A 196 8.63 22.05 13.43
CA GLY A 196 9.67 22.73 12.66
C GLY A 196 9.93 22.13 11.27
N LYS A 197 9.10 21.20 10.81
CA LYS A 197 9.20 20.60 9.49
C LYS A 197 8.70 21.55 8.41
N TRP A 198 9.30 21.48 7.24
CA TRP A 198 8.77 22.13 6.06
C TRP A 198 7.49 21.46 5.60
N ILE A 199 6.44 22.24 5.40
CA ILE A 199 5.14 21.81 4.85
C ILE A 199 4.79 22.70 3.66
N ASP A 200 4.05 22.18 2.69
CA ASP A 200 3.47 23.01 1.62
C ASP A 200 2.33 23.87 2.16
N LEU A 201 2.13 25.02 1.53
CA LEU A 201 1.05 25.94 1.96
C LEU A 201 -0.36 25.36 1.74
N VAL A 202 -0.52 24.36 0.86
CA VAL A 202 -1.79 23.64 0.70
C VAL A 202 -2.12 22.86 1.97
N ARG A 203 -1.12 22.24 2.61
CA ARG A 203 -1.32 21.57 3.90
C ARG A 203 -1.71 22.54 5.00
N LEU A 204 -1.03 23.70 5.05
CA LEU A 204 -1.37 24.75 6.02
C LEU A 204 -2.75 25.32 5.77
N SER A 205 -3.15 25.56 4.52
CA SER A 205 -4.46 26.12 4.17
C SER A 205 -5.64 25.23 4.57
N ARG A 206 -5.44 23.91 4.62
CA ARG A 206 -6.45 22.96 5.13
C ARG A 206 -6.79 23.20 6.60
N GLU A 207 -5.83 23.68 7.40
CA GLU A 207 -6.10 24.04 8.80
C GLU A 207 -7.04 25.26 8.89
N PHE A 208 -6.97 26.15 7.94
CA PHE A 208 -7.86 27.32 7.84
C PHE A 208 -9.21 27.01 7.15
N GLY A 209 -9.35 25.84 6.52
CA GLY A 209 -10.54 25.52 5.72
C GLY A 209 -10.66 26.35 4.42
N THR A 210 -9.54 26.87 3.89
CA THR A 210 -9.50 27.71 2.69
C THR A 210 -8.41 27.25 1.70
N ASP A 211 -8.28 27.94 0.56
CA ASP A 211 -7.21 27.69 -0.40
C ASP A 211 -5.88 28.36 0.00
N TYR A 212 -4.78 27.85 -0.58
CA TYR A 212 -3.45 28.36 -0.24
C TYR A 212 -3.19 29.79 -0.75
N GLY A 213 -3.84 30.22 -1.84
CA GLY A 213 -3.72 31.57 -2.38
C GLY A 213 -4.27 32.59 -1.39
N THR A 214 -5.42 32.29 -0.77
CA THR A 214 -5.99 33.11 0.32
C THR A 214 -5.01 33.20 1.51
N VAL A 215 -4.49 32.06 1.99
CA VAL A 215 -3.51 32.04 3.10
C VAL A 215 -2.26 32.82 2.74
N PHE A 216 -1.74 32.68 1.52
CA PHE A 216 -0.55 33.38 1.05
C PHE A 216 -0.79 34.90 0.94
N SER A 217 -1.98 35.32 0.46
CA SER A 217 -2.33 36.76 0.33
C SER A 217 -2.52 37.45 1.67
N MET A 218 -2.98 36.70 2.68
CA MET A 218 -3.15 37.20 4.06
C MET A 218 -1.88 37.19 4.90
N LEU A 219 -0.80 36.59 4.39
CA LEU A 219 0.47 36.52 5.10
C LEU A 219 1.11 37.93 5.25
N LYS A 220 1.20 38.38 6.48
CA LYS A 220 1.83 39.65 6.84
C LYS A 220 2.77 39.46 8.03
N ASP A 221 4.03 39.88 7.88
CA ASP A 221 5.03 39.80 8.92
C ASP A 221 5.15 38.41 9.59
N GLY A 222 5.09 37.34 8.78
CA GLY A 222 5.17 35.95 9.26
C GLY A 222 3.90 35.45 9.95
N VAL A 223 2.79 36.18 9.88
CA VAL A 223 1.53 35.81 10.52
C VAL A 223 0.40 35.78 9.50
N VAL A 224 -0.48 34.79 9.59
CA VAL A 224 -1.78 34.74 8.90
C VAL A 224 -2.85 34.69 9.96
N GLU A 225 -3.83 35.62 9.89
CA GLU A 225 -4.98 35.65 10.80
C GLU A 225 -6.26 35.67 9.96
N ILE A 226 -7.11 34.68 10.16
CA ILE A 226 -8.40 34.55 9.45
C ILE A 226 -9.48 34.18 10.48
N PRO A 227 -10.46 35.08 10.73
CA PRO A 227 -11.59 34.75 11.59
C PRO A 227 -12.48 33.71 10.90
N ASP A 228 -13.12 32.85 11.69
CA ASP A 228 -14.15 31.92 11.22
C ASP A 228 -15.56 32.44 11.58
N ASP A 229 -16.57 31.79 10.98
CA ASP A 229 -17.99 32.15 11.20
C ASP A 229 -18.51 31.85 12.61
N ASN A 230 -17.72 31.14 13.44
CA ASN A 230 -18.07 30.76 14.81
C ASN A 230 -17.47 31.68 15.88
N GLY A 231 -16.85 32.78 15.47
CA GLY A 231 -16.21 33.73 16.39
C GLY A 231 -14.82 33.31 16.86
N ASN A 232 -14.19 32.31 16.20
CA ASN A 232 -12.82 31.95 16.45
C ASN A 232 -11.87 32.70 15.52
N LEU A 233 -10.64 32.88 16.00
CA LEU A 233 -9.54 33.38 15.20
C LEU A 233 -8.62 32.23 14.87
N ASN A 234 -8.47 31.92 13.58
CA ASN A 234 -7.50 30.98 13.05
C ASN A 234 -6.19 31.72 12.77
N ILE A 235 -5.09 31.30 13.39
CA ILE A 235 -3.79 31.98 13.31
C ILE A 235 -2.73 30.97 12.89
N ALA A 236 -1.87 31.35 11.93
CA ALA A 236 -0.63 30.64 11.68
C ALA A 236 0.57 31.55 11.85
N TYR A 237 1.57 31.04 12.53
CA TYR A 237 2.89 31.67 12.66
C TYR A 237 3.86 30.95 11.74
N ILE A 238 4.48 31.70 10.83
CA ILE A 238 5.39 31.21 9.81
C ILE A 238 6.79 31.69 10.16
N GLY A 239 7.60 30.79 10.73
CA GLY A 239 8.99 31.09 11.11
C GLY A 239 9.96 31.10 9.92
N SER A 240 9.62 30.37 8.86
CA SER A 240 10.40 30.34 7.62
C SER A 240 9.50 30.07 6.42
N LEU A 241 9.77 30.75 5.31
CA LEU A 241 9.02 30.64 4.07
C LEU A 241 9.99 30.51 2.90
N LYS A 242 9.70 29.60 1.97
CA LYS A 242 10.30 29.54 0.63
C LYS A 242 9.23 29.62 -0.42
N LYS A 243 9.48 30.40 -1.48
CA LYS A 243 8.52 30.64 -2.56
C LYS A 243 8.60 29.56 -3.64
N ALA A 244 7.56 29.44 -4.43
CA ALA A 244 7.61 28.64 -5.65
C ALA A 244 8.75 29.12 -6.57
N GLY A 245 9.44 28.18 -7.22
CA GLY A 245 10.61 28.43 -8.07
C GLY A 245 11.95 28.47 -7.31
N GLU A 246 11.95 28.66 -5.99
CA GLU A 246 13.18 28.55 -5.18
C GLU A 246 13.58 27.07 -5.04
N THR A 247 14.88 26.84 -4.77
CA THR A 247 15.37 25.51 -4.41
C THR A 247 14.88 25.16 -3.01
N GLY A 248 14.10 24.09 -2.92
CA GLY A 248 13.60 23.59 -1.65
C GLY A 248 14.71 22.90 -0.85
N PRO A 249 14.70 22.97 0.48
CA PRO A 249 15.75 22.41 1.32
C PRO A 249 15.73 20.86 1.29
N VAL A 250 16.90 20.26 1.52
CA VAL A 250 17.06 18.80 1.52
C VAL A 250 16.12 18.12 2.53
N GLU A 251 15.85 18.75 3.67
CA GLU A 251 14.96 18.23 4.70
C GLU A 251 13.51 18.04 4.18
N TYR A 252 13.07 18.94 3.30
CA TYR A 252 11.74 18.82 2.67
C TYR A 252 11.67 17.65 1.71
N TYR A 253 12.76 17.38 0.99
CA TYR A 253 12.83 16.33 -0.01
C TYR A 253 13.40 15.00 0.50
N ARG A 254 13.79 14.91 1.78
CA ARG A 254 14.49 13.77 2.38
C ARG A 254 13.84 12.43 2.08
N GLU A 255 12.56 12.27 2.37
CA GLU A 255 11.85 11.02 2.12
C GLU A 255 11.75 10.71 0.61
N ARG A 256 11.47 11.72 -0.20
CA ARG A 256 11.43 11.57 -1.65
C ARG A 256 12.77 11.12 -2.23
N ILE A 257 13.87 11.70 -1.76
CA ILE A 257 15.22 11.32 -2.19
C ILE A 257 15.54 9.90 -1.76
N LYS A 258 15.17 9.53 -0.55
CA LYS A 258 15.29 8.15 -0.05
C LYS A 258 14.55 7.15 -0.94
N ASP A 259 13.32 7.44 -1.30
CA ASP A 259 12.51 6.59 -2.20
C ASP A 259 13.15 6.48 -3.59
N ILE A 260 13.71 7.57 -4.13
CA ILE A 260 14.42 7.55 -5.41
C ILE A 260 15.66 6.66 -5.32
N ILE A 261 16.47 6.79 -4.28
CA ILE A 261 17.66 5.96 -4.06
C ILE A 261 17.28 4.48 -3.98
N LEU A 262 16.25 4.15 -3.20
CA LEU A 262 15.77 2.77 -3.06
C LEU A 262 15.20 2.21 -4.37
N SER A 263 14.45 3.02 -5.10
CA SER A 263 13.92 2.66 -6.43
C SER A 263 15.05 2.39 -7.43
N THR A 264 16.10 3.23 -7.42
CA THR A 264 17.28 3.07 -8.28
C THR A 264 18.05 1.79 -7.94
N ARG A 265 18.25 1.52 -6.64
CA ARG A 265 18.88 0.27 -6.19
C ARG A 265 18.08 -0.96 -6.61
N LYS A 266 16.75 -0.92 -6.43
CA LYS A 266 15.86 -1.99 -6.85
C LYS A 266 15.97 -2.25 -8.35
N GLN A 267 15.94 -1.20 -9.16
CA GLN A 267 16.03 -1.33 -10.62
C GLN A 267 17.40 -1.90 -11.05
N ALA A 268 18.49 -1.43 -10.45
CA ALA A 268 19.83 -1.96 -10.72
C ALA A 268 19.93 -3.45 -10.33
N LEU A 269 19.33 -3.84 -9.21
CA LEU A 269 19.30 -5.22 -8.75
C LEU A 269 18.54 -6.14 -9.72
N LEU A 270 17.38 -5.69 -10.21
CA LEU A 270 16.57 -6.44 -11.18
C LEU A 270 17.25 -6.54 -12.56
N ASN A 271 17.85 -5.45 -13.04
CA ASN A 271 18.62 -5.46 -14.29
C ASN A 271 19.84 -6.40 -14.20
N GLY A 272 20.50 -6.43 -13.01
CA GLY A 272 21.58 -7.39 -12.73
C GLY A 272 21.08 -8.82 -12.80
N LEU A 273 19.99 -9.12 -12.12
CA LEU A 273 19.36 -10.45 -12.12
C LEU A 273 19.03 -10.91 -13.55
N GLU A 274 18.39 -10.08 -14.36
CA GLU A 274 18.01 -10.45 -15.73
C GLU A 274 19.23 -10.77 -16.59
N ARG A 275 20.28 -9.94 -16.49
CA ARG A 275 21.54 -10.18 -17.19
C ARG A 275 22.19 -11.51 -16.78
N ASP A 276 22.29 -11.73 -15.47
CA ASP A 276 22.92 -12.94 -14.92
C ASP A 276 22.15 -14.21 -15.29
N LEU A 277 20.81 -14.15 -15.33
CA LEU A 277 19.98 -15.29 -15.78
C LEU A 277 20.20 -15.61 -17.27
N ILE A 278 20.28 -14.59 -18.12
CA ILE A 278 20.54 -14.80 -19.57
C ILE A 278 21.97 -15.32 -19.79
N GLU A 279 22.95 -14.78 -19.09
CA GLU A 279 24.33 -15.24 -19.18
C GLU A 279 24.47 -16.68 -18.73
N ASN A 280 23.88 -17.06 -17.62
CA ASN A 280 23.84 -18.44 -17.14
C ASN A 280 23.17 -19.39 -18.15
N ALA A 281 22.05 -18.96 -18.76
CA ALA A 281 21.38 -19.76 -19.77
C ALA A 281 22.25 -19.99 -21.02
N ARG A 282 23.07 -19.01 -21.44
CA ARG A 282 24.05 -19.15 -22.53
C ARG A 282 25.17 -20.09 -22.16
N ASN A 283 25.74 -19.95 -20.95
CA ASN A 283 26.85 -20.78 -20.49
C ASN A 283 26.47 -22.26 -20.33
N LEU A 284 25.18 -22.54 -20.04
CA LEU A 284 24.64 -23.88 -19.94
C LEU A 284 24.08 -24.43 -21.28
N GLU A 285 24.34 -23.74 -22.39
CA GLU A 285 23.82 -24.08 -23.74
C GLU A 285 22.27 -24.22 -23.79
N ASN A 286 21.57 -23.61 -22.83
CA ASN A 286 20.10 -23.61 -22.76
C ASN A 286 19.47 -22.44 -23.56
N PHE A 287 20.29 -21.55 -24.12
CA PHE A 287 19.84 -20.44 -24.97
C PHE A 287 20.43 -20.58 -26.36
N ILE A 288 19.59 -21.03 -27.30
CA ILE A 288 19.99 -21.28 -28.71
C ILE A 288 19.11 -20.40 -29.60
N ILE A 289 19.74 -19.71 -30.55
CA ILE A 289 19.05 -18.96 -31.61
C ILE A 289 19.20 -19.79 -32.89
N TYR A 290 18.08 -20.16 -33.51
CA TYR A 290 18.03 -20.94 -34.76
C TYR A 290 17.90 -20.03 -35.96
#